data_e22e382879e2a88b75bddb5450e4fb0d
#
_entry.id   e22e382879e2a88b75bddb5450e4fb0d
#
_cell.length_a   1.000
_cell.length_b   1.000
_cell.length_c   1.000
_cell.angle_alpha   90.00
_cell.angle_beta   90.00
_cell.angle_gamma   90.00
#
_symmetry.space_group_name_H-M   'P 1'
#
loop_
_entity.id
_entity.type
_entity.pdbx_description
1 polymer ?
#
loop_
_entity_poly.entity_id
_entity_poly.type
_entity_poly.pdbx_seq_one_letter_code
_entity_poly.pdbx_strand_id
1 'polypeptide(L)'
;MALFFTPAVAWSATENAPAPDLAFGAYQRGDYSVAMKEAKKRIASNPKDAAALTLVGQLYLEGSGVARDLSAAMEWFKRGADAGDKEAAYLYGAAALNGAGAPKNRAVARVYLEKAAAQDQPAALHLLGELALENEGAPSDFGRAADYFRRAAAKGDADSLYALGVLYKTGRGVAKDDREAAEWFRRAAELDYAPAMVEFAVYQFNGVGVSRDRSAAAQWFRKAALKGNAVAQNRLAHILAQGLGVEANIAEAREWRDKSRAAGLNDPSLDELGASEPAKPAAGK
;
A
#
# COMPACT_ATOMS: atom_id res chain seq x y z
N MET A 1 14.12 61.86 31.11
CA MET A 1 14.51 60.53 30.58
C MET A 1 13.64 59.51 31.31
N ALA A 2 12.47 59.17 30.74
CA ALA A 2 11.47 58.30 31.37
C ALA A 2 11.52 56.94 30.69
N LEU A 3 11.82 55.92 31.49
CA LEU A 3 11.85 54.50 31.08
C LEU A 3 10.43 53.96 31.10
N PHE A 4 9.88 53.59 29.94
CA PHE A 4 8.64 52.87 29.82
C PHE A 4 8.86 51.39 30.05
N PHE A 5 8.36 50.87 31.15
CA PHE A 5 8.21 49.44 31.39
C PHE A 5 6.98 48.95 30.61
N THR A 6 7.18 48.11 29.62
CA THR A 6 6.09 47.30 29.00
C THR A 6 5.80 46.09 29.87
N PRO A 7 4.54 45.81 30.25
CA PRO A 7 4.23 44.60 30.98
C PRO A 7 4.35 43.38 30.05
N ALA A 8 5.06 42.35 30.49
CA ALA A 8 5.08 41.04 29.86
C ALA A 8 3.66 40.47 29.82
N VAL A 9 3.15 40.25 28.63
CA VAL A 9 1.89 39.50 28.42
C VAL A 9 2.14 38.05 28.83
N ALA A 10 1.64 37.67 29.99
CA ALA A 10 1.60 36.28 30.40
C ALA A 10 0.68 35.52 29.43
N TRP A 11 1.27 34.62 28.67
CA TRP A 11 0.53 33.69 27.82
C TRP A 11 -0.19 32.71 28.75
N SER A 12 -1.49 32.91 28.93
CA SER A 12 -2.34 31.94 29.61
C SER A 12 -2.35 30.67 28.75
N ALA A 13 -1.74 29.60 29.29
CA ALA A 13 -1.92 28.27 28.74
C ALA A 13 -3.43 27.99 28.66
N THR A 14 -3.91 27.69 27.47
CA THR A 14 -5.30 27.30 27.23
C THR A 14 -5.61 26.02 28.02
N GLU A 15 -6.45 26.13 29.04
CA GLU A 15 -6.88 25.06 29.96
C GLU A 15 -7.63 23.89 29.31
N ASN A 16 -7.64 23.77 27.96
CA ASN A 16 -8.41 22.76 27.20
C ASN A 16 -7.60 21.93 26.20
N ALA A 17 -6.28 21.82 26.37
CA ALA A 17 -5.57 20.79 25.61
C ALA A 17 -5.92 19.41 26.22
N PRO A 18 -6.38 18.43 25.41
CA PRO A 18 -6.63 17.08 25.92
C PRO A 18 -5.35 16.56 26.60
N ALA A 19 -5.52 15.93 27.78
CA ALA A 19 -4.39 15.34 28.51
C ALA A 19 -3.60 14.44 27.57
N PRO A 20 -2.25 14.50 27.58
CA PRO A 20 -1.42 13.70 26.68
C PRO A 20 -1.74 12.21 26.85
N ASP A 21 -1.88 11.50 25.74
CA ASP A 21 -2.08 10.04 25.76
C ASP A 21 -0.81 9.34 26.23
N LEU A 22 -0.74 9.08 27.53
CA LEU A 22 0.44 8.47 28.15
C LEU A 22 0.73 7.06 27.63
N ALA A 23 -0.32 6.30 27.27
CA ALA A 23 -0.16 4.95 26.74
C ALA A 23 0.46 4.97 25.34
N PHE A 24 -0.10 5.78 24.43
CA PHE A 24 0.42 5.92 23.08
C PHE A 24 1.78 6.62 23.05
N GLY A 25 1.98 7.65 23.86
CA GLY A 25 3.28 8.32 23.99
C GLY A 25 4.38 7.38 24.51
N ALA A 26 4.08 6.47 25.44
CA ALA A 26 5.01 5.45 25.90
C ALA A 26 5.32 4.44 24.76
N TYR A 27 4.31 4.01 24.01
CA TYR A 27 4.49 3.12 22.86
C TYR A 27 5.42 3.74 21.81
N GLN A 28 5.23 5.01 21.45
CA GLN A 28 6.09 5.72 20.50
C GLN A 28 7.56 5.85 20.94
N ARG A 29 7.82 5.90 22.22
CA ARG A 29 9.18 5.91 22.79
C ARG A 29 9.82 4.54 22.95
N GLY A 30 9.07 3.46 22.70
CA GLY A 30 9.54 2.10 22.93
C GLY A 30 9.38 1.62 24.38
N ASP A 31 8.72 2.40 25.25
CA ASP A 31 8.45 2.07 26.65
C ASP A 31 7.23 1.13 26.75
N TYR A 32 7.30 -0.04 26.10
CA TYR A 32 6.14 -0.92 25.89
C TYR A 32 5.51 -1.44 27.17
N SER A 33 6.30 -1.66 28.22
CA SER A 33 5.77 -2.06 29.53
C SER A 33 4.91 -0.96 30.16
N VAL A 34 5.33 0.30 30.01
CA VAL A 34 4.56 1.47 30.45
C VAL A 34 3.33 1.64 29.58
N ALA A 35 3.45 1.50 28.25
CA ALA A 35 2.35 1.57 27.31
C ALA A 35 1.25 0.55 27.65
N MET A 36 1.63 -0.70 27.90
CA MET A 36 0.72 -1.77 28.33
C MET A 36 0.01 -1.44 29.65
N LYS A 37 0.76 -0.96 30.64
CA LYS A 37 0.21 -0.60 31.95
C LYS A 37 -0.81 0.52 31.85
N GLU A 38 -0.46 1.60 31.16
CA GLU A 38 -1.36 2.76 31.01
C GLU A 38 -2.57 2.44 30.12
N ALA A 39 -2.41 1.64 29.06
CA ALA A 39 -3.54 1.16 28.25
C ALA A 39 -4.52 0.32 29.11
N LYS A 40 -4.02 -0.63 29.89
CA LYS A 40 -4.86 -1.44 30.81
C LYS A 40 -5.56 -0.59 31.87
N LYS A 41 -4.90 0.44 32.40
CA LYS A 41 -5.51 1.39 33.33
C LYS A 41 -6.68 2.16 32.68
N ARG A 42 -6.50 2.63 31.45
CA ARG A 42 -7.58 3.27 30.67
C ARG A 42 -8.76 2.32 30.44
N ILE A 43 -8.48 1.07 30.05
CA ILE A 43 -9.51 0.04 29.84
C ILE A 43 -10.26 -0.26 31.16
N ALA A 44 -9.58 -0.28 32.29
CA ALA A 44 -10.23 -0.47 33.58
C ALA A 44 -11.19 0.68 33.93
N SER A 45 -10.84 1.91 33.57
CA SER A 45 -11.69 3.11 33.77
C SER A 45 -12.80 3.21 32.72
N ASN A 46 -12.51 2.82 31.49
CA ASN A 46 -13.44 2.80 30.37
C ASN A 46 -13.26 1.50 29.54
N PRO A 47 -14.08 0.47 29.79
CA PRO A 47 -13.99 -0.81 29.05
C PRO A 47 -14.22 -0.73 27.54
N LYS A 48 -14.72 0.41 27.05
CA LYS A 48 -14.94 0.73 25.63
C LYS A 48 -13.93 1.75 25.09
N ASP A 49 -12.80 1.94 25.75
CA ASP A 49 -11.73 2.79 25.23
C ASP A 49 -11.10 2.13 24.01
N ALA A 50 -11.62 2.47 22.83
CA ALA A 50 -11.27 1.85 21.56
C ALA A 50 -9.76 1.94 21.26
N ALA A 51 -9.15 3.11 21.48
CA ALA A 51 -7.73 3.33 21.24
C ALA A 51 -6.84 2.49 22.20
N ALA A 52 -7.20 2.41 23.47
CA ALA A 52 -6.45 1.61 24.44
C ALA A 52 -6.58 0.10 24.14
N LEU A 53 -7.78 -0.37 23.73
CA LEU A 53 -8.01 -1.75 23.32
C LEU A 53 -7.15 -2.11 22.09
N THR A 54 -7.14 -1.23 21.10
CA THR A 54 -6.33 -1.39 19.87
C THR A 54 -4.84 -1.42 20.19
N LEU A 55 -4.36 -0.52 21.05
CA LEU A 55 -2.95 -0.50 21.47
C LEU A 55 -2.53 -1.80 22.18
N VAL A 56 -3.37 -2.36 23.05
CA VAL A 56 -3.05 -3.66 23.69
C VAL A 56 -2.98 -4.76 22.63
N GLY A 57 -3.90 -4.78 21.65
CA GLY A 57 -3.84 -5.70 20.51
C GLY A 57 -2.55 -5.58 19.73
N GLN A 58 -2.11 -4.35 19.45
CA GLN A 58 -0.86 -4.07 18.73
C GLN A 58 0.38 -4.59 19.49
N LEU A 59 0.43 -4.37 20.82
CA LEU A 59 1.53 -4.87 21.64
C LEU A 59 1.64 -6.40 21.61
N TYR A 60 0.51 -7.13 21.62
CA TYR A 60 0.50 -8.59 21.47
C TYR A 60 0.87 -9.03 20.03
N LEU A 61 0.41 -8.30 19.01
CA LEU A 61 0.72 -8.59 17.60
C LEU A 61 2.22 -8.52 17.32
N GLU A 62 2.87 -7.49 17.85
CA GLU A 62 4.31 -7.24 17.65
C GLU A 62 5.18 -8.06 18.60
N GLY A 63 4.67 -8.46 19.77
CA GLY A 63 5.47 -9.00 20.87
C GLY A 63 6.24 -7.91 21.62
N SER A 64 5.73 -6.68 21.60
CA SER A 64 6.37 -5.50 22.17
C SER A 64 6.05 -5.40 23.68
N GLY A 65 7.03 -5.66 24.54
CA GLY A 65 6.88 -5.68 26.01
C GLY A 65 6.09 -6.86 26.56
N VAL A 66 5.59 -7.75 25.71
CA VAL A 66 4.92 -9.03 26.05
C VAL A 66 5.31 -10.08 25.01
N ALA A 67 5.12 -11.35 25.31
CA ALA A 67 5.30 -12.40 24.32
C ALA A 67 4.28 -12.20 23.17
N ARG A 68 4.75 -12.38 21.93
CA ARG A 68 3.88 -12.30 20.74
C ARG A 68 2.80 -13.37 20.80
N ASP A 69 1.56 -12.95 20.71
CA ASP A 69 0.39 -13.83 20.70
C ASP A 69 -0.68 -13.29 19.74
N LEU A 70 -0.80 -13.94 18.57
CA LEU A 70 -1.75 -13.53 17.55
C LEU A 70 -3.20 -13.72 17.97
N SER A 71 -3.50 -14.76 18.74
CA SER A 71 -4.86 -15.01 19.21
C SER A 71 -5.29 -13.95 20.22
N ALA A 72 -4.44 -13.66 21.21
CA ALA A 72 -4.68 -12.57 22.15
C ALA A 72 -4.81 -11.22 21.43
N ALA A 73 -3.95 -10.93 20.43
CA ALA A 73 -4.05 -9.71 19.62
C ALA A 73 -5.42 -9.59 18.95
N MET A 74 -5.92 -10.68 18.34
CA MET A 74 -7.21 -10.68 17.65
C MET A 74 -8.40 -10.51 18.62
N GLU A 75 -8.33 -11.05 19.82
CA GLU A 75 -9.34 -10.80 20.86
C GLU A 75 -9.40 -9.30 21.23
N TRP A 76 -8.25 -8.66 21.40
CA TRP A 76 -8.17 -7.24 21.71
C TRP A 76 -8.63 -6.38 20.51
N PHE A 77 -8.22 -6.69 19.30
CA PHE A 77 -8.70 -5.99 18.11
C PHE A 77 -10.20 -6.15 17.91
N LYS A 78 -10.77 -7.33 18.16
CA LYS A 78 -12.21 -7.52 18.12
C LYS A 78 -12.93 -6.59 19.09
N ARG A 79 -12.43 -6.48 20.32
CA ARG A 79 -12.98 -5.56 21.33
C ARG A 79 -12.83 -4.09 20.91
N GLY A 80 -11.67 -3.70 20.37
CA GLY A 80 -11.41 -2.37 19.82
C GLY A 80 -12.36 -2.03 18.69
N ALA A 81 -12.55 -2.95 17.75
CA ALA A 81 -13.49 -2.85 16.63
C ALA A 81 -14.95 -2.72 17.09
N ASP A 82 -15.35 -3.48 18.12
CA ASP A 82 -16.70 -3.39 18.69
C ASP A 82 -16.89 -2.10 19.50
N ALA A 83 -15.80 -1.48 19.95
CA ALA A 83 -15.77 -0.15 20.55
C ALA A 83 -15.68 1.01 19.52
N GLY A 84 -15.57 0.69 18.22
CA GLY A 84 -15.63 1.66 17.13
C GLY A 84 -14.28 2.05 16.51
N ASP A 85 -13.18 1.39 16.86
CA ASP A 85 -11.90 1.65 16.23
C ASP A 85 -11.81 1.03 14.84
N LYS A 86 -11.54 1.87 13.82
CA LYS A 86 -11.49 1.43 12.43
C LYS A 86 -10.27 0.57 12.09
N GLU A 87 -9.14 0.84 12.75
CA GLU A 87 -7.91 0.07 12.53
C GLU A 87 -8.03 -1.33 13.13
N ALA A 88 -8.55 -1.43 14.36
CA ALA A 88 -8.86 -2.72 14.97
C ALA A 88 -9.89 -3.52 14.14
N ALA A 89 -10.90 -2.85 13.59
CA ALA A 89 -11.90 -3.47 12.73
C ALA A 89 -11.28 -4.01 11.43
N TYR A 90 -10.38 -3.26 10.81
CA TYR A 90 -9.61 -3.72 9.65
C TYR A 90 -8.73 -4.92 10.00
N LEU A 91 -7.92 -4.82 11.06
CA LEU A 91 -6.97 -5.87 11.43
C LEU A 91 -7.69 -7.19 11.79
N TYR A 92 -8.78 -7.11 12.56
CA TYR A 92 -9.58 -8.30 12.87
C TYR A 92 -10.28 -8.88 11.64
N GLY A 93 -10.83 -8.02 10.78
CA GLY A 93 -11.45 -8.43 9.52
C GLY A 93 -10.47 -9.13 8.57
N ALA A 94 -9.28 -8.58 8.39
CA ALA A 94 -8.20 -9.16 7.58
C ALA A 94 -7.71 -10.49 8.18
N ALA A 95 -7.57 -10.58 9.50
CA ALA A 95 -7.22 -11.82 10.19
C ALA A 95 -8.28 -12.91 9.99
N ALA A 96 -9.56 -12.55 10.03
CA ALA A 96 -10.67 -13.49 9.79
C ALA A 96 -10.75 -13.96 8.32
N LEU A 97 -10.24 -13.19 7.35
CA LEU A 97 -10.10 -13.68 5.96
C LEU A 97 -9.04 -14.77 5.85
N ASN A 98 -7.91 -14.59 6.53
CA ASN A 98 -6.71 -15.41 6.34
C ASN A 98 -6.59 -16.54 7.38
N GLY A 99 -7.34 -16.49 8.48
CA GLY A 99 -7.20 -17.42 9.60
C GLY A 99 -5.97 -17.12 10.49
N ALA A 100 -5.50 -15.86 10.52
CA ALA A 100 -4.30 -15.45 11.25
C ALA A 100 -4.64 -15.01 12.68
N GLY A 101 -4.58 -15.92 13.64
CA GLY A 101 -4.92 -15.64 15.05
C GLY A 101 -6.43 -15.57 15.35
N ALA A 102 -7.27 -15.60 14.32
CA ALA A 102 -8.71 -15.71 14.39
C ALA A 102 -9.19 -16.85 13.48
N PRO A 103 -10.33 -17.51 13.79
CA PRO A 103 -10.89 -18.52 12.89
C PRO A 103 -11.18 -17.94 11.50
N LYS A 104 -10.76 -18.64 10.43
CA LYS A 104 -11.07 -18.21 9.06
C LYS A 104 -12.57 -18.19 8.84
N ASN A 105 -13.12 -17.00 8.60
CA ASN A 105 -14.56 -16.81 8.39
C ASN A 105 -14.80 -15.54 7.55
N ARG A 106 -15.13 -15.75 6.27
CA ARG A 106 -15.36 -14.68 5.31
C ARG A 106 -16.55 -13.78 5.66
N ALA A 107 -17.60 -14.33 6.26
CA ALA A 107 -18.78 -13.56 6.66
C ALA A 107 -18.44 -12.61 7.83
N VAL A 108 -17.70 -13.11 8.83
CA VAL A 108 -17.18 -12.30 9.94
C VAL A 108 -16.23 -11.24 9.40
N ALA A 109 -15.30 -11.60 8.53
CA ALA A 109 -14.37 -10.68 7.91
C ALA A 109 -15.10 -9.51 7.24
N ARG A 110 -16.11 -9.80 6.41
CA ARG A 110 -16.90 -8.76 5.73
C ARG A 110 -17.54 -7.78 6.73
N VAL A 111 -18.15 -8.27 7.80
CA VAL A 111 -18.79 -7.42 8.82
C VAL A 111 -17.80 -6.42 9.41
N TYR A 112 -16.60 -6.88 9.79
CA TYR A 112 -15.59 -6.02 10.41
C TYR A 112 -14.91 -5.10 9.40
N LEU A 113 -14.67 -5.57 8.18
CA LEU A 113 -14.18 -4.72 7.10
C LEU A 113 -15.19 -3.62 6.73
N GLU A 114 -16.50 -3.92 6.73
CA GLU A 114 -17.55 -2.91 6.52
C GLU A 114 -17.60 -1.88 7.65
N LYS A 115 -17.37 -2.27 8.92
CA LYS A 115 -17.21 -1.32 10.03
C LYS A 115 -16.03 -0.37 9.83
N ALA A 116 -14.90 -0.88 9.36
CA ALA A 116 -13.71 -0.08 9.06
C ALA A 116 -13.93 0.82 7.83
N ALA A 117 -14.53 0.28 6.77
CA ALA A 117 -14.85 1.00 5.54
C ALA A 117 -15.88 2.11 5.74
N ALA A 118 -16.80 1.98 6.70
CA ALA A 118 -17.73 3.05 7.08
C ALA A 118 -17.01 4.31 7.58
N GLN A 119 -15.76 4.15 8.06
CA GLN A 119 -14.89 5.25 8.50
C GLN A 119 -13.77 5.52 7.49
N ASP A 120 -13.96 5.13 6.22
CA ASP A 120 -13.01 5.31 5.12
C ASP A 120 -11.60 4.76 5.41
N GLN A 121 -11.49 3.61 6.08
CA GLN A 121 -10.20 2.93 6.24
C GLN A 121 -9.79 2.32 4.88
N PRO A 122 -8.66 2.77 4.26
CA PRO A 122 -8.38 2.46 2.85
C PRO A 122 -8.16 0.97 2.60
N ALA A 123 -7.39 0.30 3.44
CA ALA A 123 -7.10 -1.12 3.27
C ALA A 123 -8.35 -2.00 3.46
N ALA A 124 -9.29 -1.61 4.31
CA ALA A 124 -10.57 -2.31 4.44
C ALA A 124 -11.43 -2.13 3.19
N LEU A 125 -11.46 -0.93 2.62
CA LEU A 125 -12.14 -0.67 1.34
C LEU A 125 -11.53 -1.50 0.22
N HIS A 126 -10.18 -1.56 0.14
CA HIS A 126 -9.49 -2.40 -0.83
C HIS A 126 -9.92 -3.88 -0.71
N LEU A 127 -9.80 -4.46 0.49
CA LEU A 127 -10.19 -5.86 0.72
C LEU A 127 -11.67 -6.13 0.41
N LEU A 128 -12.58 -5.19 0.69
CA LEU A 128 -13.99 -5.33 0.29
C LEU A 128 -14.17 -5.30 -1.22
N GLY A 129 -13.35 -4.53 -1.94
CA GLY A 129 -13.29 -4.55 -3.40
C GLY A 129 -12.87 -5.92 -3.92
N GLU A 130 -11.79 -6.50 -3.37
CA GLU A 130 -11.34 -7.85 -3.71
C GLU A 130 -12.41 -8.91 -3.39
N LEU A 131 -13.04 -8.81 -2.23
CA LEU A 131 -14.14 -9.70 -1.85
C LEU A 131 -15.34 -9.63 -2.81
N ALA A 132 -15.60 -8.46 -3.41
CA ALA A 132 -16.65 -8.31 -4.42
C ALA A 132 -16.23 -8.93 -5.76
N LEU A 133 -14.95 -8.90 -6.11
CA LEU A 133 -14.42 -9.58 -7.31
C LEU A 133 -14.45 -11.11 -7.17
N GLU A 134 -14.10 -11.62 -6.01
CA GLU A 134 -14.04 -13.07 -5.75
C GLU A 134 -15.39 -13.73 -5.54
N ASN A 135 -16.38 -13.02 -5.08
CA ASN A 135 -17.79 -13.35 -4.78
C ASN A 135 -18.15 -14.86 -4.81
N GLU A 136 -17.71 -15.62 -3.79
CA GLU A 136 -17.83 -17.08 -3.71
C GLU A 136 -19.28 -17.54 -3.95
N GLY A 137 -19.47 -18.41 -4.95
CA GLY A 137 -20.76 -18.99 -5.30
C GLY A 137 -21.70 -18.07 -6.10
N ALA A 138 -21.25 -16.86 -6.45
CA ALA A 138 -21.99 -15.91 -7.30
C ALA A 138 -21.05 -15.24 -8.31
N PRO A 139 -21.56 -14.64 -9.39
CA PRO A 139 -20.74 -13.85 -10.30
C PRO A 139 -20.05 -12.68 -9.58
N SER A 140 -18.83 -12.34 -10.03
CA SER A 140 -18.09 -11.18 -9.54
C SER A 140 -18.90 -9.89 -9.65
N ASP A 141 -18.98 -9.13 -8.57
CA ASP A 141 -19.64 -7.83 -8.55
C ASP A 141 -18.63 -6.70 -8.83
N PHE A 142 -18.29 -6.55 -10.12
CA PHE A 142 -17.31 -5.54 -10.56
C PHE A 142 -17.77 -4.11 -10.30
N GLY A 143 -19.09 -3.84 -10.31
CA GLY A 143 -19.62 -2.51 -10.01
C GLY A 143 -19.35 -2.12 -8.56
N ARG A 144 -19.69 -3.02 -7.63
CA ARG A 144 -19.44 -2.84 -6.20
C ARG A 144 -17.94 -2.76 -5.88
N ALA A 145 -17.13 -3.59 -6.56
CA ALA A 145 -15.68 -3.53 -6.44
C ALA A 145 -15.14 -2.15 -6.85
N ALA A 146 -15.59 -1.62 -8.00
CA ALA A 146 -15.20 -0.30 -8.47
C ALA A 146 -15.56 0.81 -7.46
N ASP A 147 -16.71 0.73 -6.80
CA ASP A 147 -17.12 1.72 -5.80
C ASP A 147 -16.21 1.68 -4.55
N TYR A 148 -15.88 0.49 -4.06
CA TYR A 148 -14.94 0.34 -2.96
C TYR A 148 -13.53 0.82 -3.34
N PHE A 149 -13.02 0.45 -4.51
CA PHE A 149 -11.71 0.89 -4.98
C PHE A 149 -11.66 2.42 -5.19
N ARG A 150 -12.72 3.07 -5.68
CA ARG A 150 -12.76 4.55 -5.78
C ARG A 150 -12.62 5.22 -4.42
N ARG A 151 -13.30 4.72 -3.40
CA ARG A 151 -13.19 5.25 -2.04
C ARG A 151 -11.80 5.06 -1.46
N ALA A 152 -11.17 3.88 -1.63
CA ALA A 152 -9.80 3.62 -1.20
C ALA A 152 -8.78 4.49 -1.98
N ALA A 153 -8.93 4.58 -3.30
CA ALA A 153 -8.10 5.41 -4.18
C ALA A 153 -8.15 6.90 -3.83
N ALA A 154 -9.30 7.39 -3.36
CA ALA A 154 -9.44 8.78 -2.86
C ALA A 154 -8.60 9.04 -1.59
N LYS A 155 -8.17 7.99 -0.89
CA LYS A 155 -7.27 8.05 0.28
C LYS A 155 -5.81 7.74 -0.08
N GLY A 156 -5.50 7.59 -1.36
CA GLY A 156 -4.15 7.33 -1.83
C GLY A 156 -3.73 5.84 -1.78
N ASP A 157 -4.68 4.91 -1.75
CA ASP A 157 -4.39 3.48 -1.82
C ASP A 157 -3.93 3.09 -3.23
N ALA A 158 -2.66 2.72 -3.36
CA ALA A 158 -2.03 2.46 -4.66
C ALA A 158 -2.55 1.20 -5.34
N ASP A 159 -2.87 0.16 -4.57
CA ASP A 159 -3.43 -1.09 -5.06
C ASP A 159 -4.82 -0.85 -5.66
N SER A 160 -5.66 -0.06 -4.98
CA SER A 160 -6.99 0.31 -5.47
C SER A 160 -6.94 1.24 -6.69
N LEU A 161 -5.98 2.16 -6.76
CA LEU A 161 -5.74 2.96 -7.97
C LEU A 161 -5.40 2.04 -9.16
N TYR A 162 -4.51 1.08 -8.96
CA TYR A 162 -4.16 0.10 -9.99
C TYR A 162 -5.37 -0.76 -10.38
N ALA A 163 -6.13 -1.26 -9.40
CA ALA A 163 -7.33 -2.06 -9.64
C ALA A 163 -8.36 -1.30 -10.49
N LEU A 164 -8.60 -0.01 -10.22
CA LEU A 164 -9.45 0.85 -11.05
C LEU A 164 -8.92 0.96 -12.47
N GLY A 165 -7.62 1.16 -12.66
CA GLY A 165 -7.00 1.16 -13.97
C GLY A 165 -7.31 -0.11 -14.76
N VAL A 166 -7.24 -1.27 -14.12
CA VAL A 166 -7.59 -2.57 -14.72
C VAL A 166 -9.08 -2.66 -15.07
N LEU A 167 -9.98 -2.17 -14.19
CA LEU A 167 -11.42 -2.17 -14.45
C LEU A 167 -11.77 -1.30 -15.66
N TYR A 168 -11.22 -0.08 -15.74
CA TYR A 168 -11.43 0.81 -16.89
C TYR A 168 -10.79 0.27 -18.18
N LYS A 169 -9.61 -0.33 -18.12
CA LYS A 169 -8.94 -1.01 -19.24
C LYS A 169 -9.80 -2.14 -19.83
N THR A 170 -10.48 -2.89 -18.96
CA THR A 170 -11.23 -4.08 -19.36
C THR A 170 -12.73 -3.85 -19.57
N GLY A 171 -13.28 -2.73 -19.09
CA GLY A 171 -14.71 -2.42 -19.12
C GLY A 171 -15.53 -3.28 -18.16
N ARG A 172 -14.93 -3.77 -17.06
CA ARG A 172 -15.62 -4.60 -16.07
C ARG A 172 -16.16 -3.72 -14.94
N GLY A 173 -17.50 -3.72 -14.77
CA GLY A 173 -18.18 -2.91 -13.75
C GLY A 173 -18.19 -1.41 -14.00
N VAL A 174 -17.45 -0.95 -15.02
CA VAL A 174 -17.39 0.43 -15.50
C VAL A 174 -17.34 0.40 -17.02
N ALA A 175 -17.73 1.48 -17.69
CA ALA A 175 -17.53 1.61 -19.12
C ALA A 175 -16.02 1.60 -19.43
N LYS A 176 -15.62 0.84 -20.46
CA LYS A 176 -14.22 0.84 -20.89
C LYS A 176 -13.80 2.24 -21.30
N ASP A 177 -12.69 2.72 -20.73
CA ASP A 177 -12.10 4.02 -21.05
C ASP A 177 -10.58 3.95 -20.86
N ASP A 178 -9.85 3.99 -21.99
CA ASP A 178 -8.40 3.91 -21.96
C ASP A 178 -7.74 5.19 -21.41
N ARG A 179 -8.42 6.37 -21.43
CA ARG A 179 -7.93 7.59 -20.78
C ARG A 179 -8.01 7.48 -19.27
N GLU A 180 -9.17 7.07 -18.76
CA GLU A 180 -9.36 6.81 -17.33
C GLU A 180 -8.36 5.75 -16.84
N ALA A 181 -8.22 4.63 -17.58
CA ALA A 181 -7.27 3.59 -17.24
C ALA A 181 -5.84 4.14 -17.10
N ALA A 182 -5.38 4.92 -18.09
CA ALA A 182 -4.06 5.53 -18.07
C ALA A 182 -3.87 6.49 -16.89
N GLU A 183 -4.89 7.29 -16.57
CA GLU A 183 -4.84 8.23 -15.44
C GLU A 183 -4.76 7.50 -14.08
N TRP A 184 -5.54 6.44 -13.90
CA TRP A 184 -5.48 5.63 -12.69
C TRP A 184 -4.14 4.91 -12.55
N PHE A 185 -3.58 4.34 -13.63
CA PHE A 185 -2.24 3.76 -13.62
C PHE A 185 -1.16 4.81 -13.33
N ARG A 186 -1.25 6.03 -13.90
CA ARG A 186 -0.33 7.12 -13.62
C ARG A 186 -0.30 7.47 -12.14
N ARG A 187 -1.48 7.66 -11.54
CA ARG A 187 -1.59 7.99 -10.11
C ARG A 187 -1.01 6.90 -9.21
N ALA A 188 -1.25 5.62 -9.52
CA ALA A 188 -0.64 4.52 -8.79
C ALA A 188 0.89 4.46 -8.99
N ALA A 189 1.38 4.74 -10.21
CA ALA A 189 2.81 4.78 -10.52
C ALA A 189 3.54 5.91 -9.78
N GLU A 190 2.89 7.07 -9.62
CA GLU A 190 3.40 8.20 -8.84
C GLU A 190 3.50 7.89 -7.34
N LEU A 191 2.70 6.96 -6.83
CA LEU A 191 2.80 6.39 -5.49
C LEU A 191 3.80 5.22 -5.42
N ASP A 192 4.68 5.12 -6.40
CA ASP A 192 5.79 4.17 -6.41
C ASP A 192 5.35 2.68 -6.56
N TYR A 193 4.15 2.42 -7.11
CA TYR A 193 3.61 1.10 -7.33
C TYR A 193 4.12 0.49 -8.65
N ALA A 194 5.05 -0.46 -8.55
CA ALA A 194 5.76 -1.00 -9.71
C ALA A 194 4.85 -1.63 -10.80
N PRO A 195 3.79 -2.40 -10.49
CA PRO A 195 2.88 -2.89 -11.52
C PRO A 195 2.21 -1.77 -12.32
N ALA A 196 1.82 -0.67 -11.66
CA ALA A 196 1.22 0.47 -12.33
C ALA A 196 2.21 1.25 -13.20
N MET A 197 3.48 1.35 -12.78
CA MET A 197 4.54 1.92 -13.62
C MET A 197 4.65 1.18 -14.94
N VAL A 198 4.55 -0.15 -14.93
CA VAL A 198 4.61 -0.98 -16.14
C VAL A 198 3.41 -0.71 -17.04
N GLU A 199 2.19 -0.73 -16.49
CA GLU A 199 0.97 -0.48 -17.27
C GLU A 199 0.97 0.93 -17.85
N PHE A 200 1.29 1.94 -17.06
CA PHE A 200 1.36 3.32 -17.54
C PHE A 200 2.43 3.51 -18.61
N ALA A 201 3.61 2.89 -18.45
CA ALA A 201 4.66 2.87 -19.46
C ALA A 201 4.18 2.25 -20.78
N VAL A 202 3.41 1.16 -20.73
CA VAL A 202 2.81 0.52 -21.92
C VAL A 202 1.85 1.49 -22.61
N TYR A 203 1.01 2.20 -21.86
CA TYR A 203 0.08 3.19 -22.40
C TYR A 203 0.80 4.35 -23.08
N GLN A 204 1.84 4.92 -22.44
CA GLN A 204 2.66 5.98 -23.03
C GLN A 204 3.47 5.51 -24.25
N PHE A 205 4.02 4.30 -24.20
CA PHE A 205 4.80 3.73 -25.29
C PHE A 205 3.97 3.60 -26.57
N ASN A 206 2.71 3.17 -26.42
CA ASN A 206 1.79 2.93 -27.54
C ASN A 206 0.94 4.15 -27.90
N GLY A 207 0.79 5.12 -26.99
CA GLY A 207 -0.11 6.27 -27.19
C GLY A 207 -1.59 5.89 -27.02
N VAL A 208 -1.90 4.98 -26.09
CA VAL A 208 -3.28 4.56 -25.79
C VAL A 208 -3.80 5.39 -24.62
N GLY A 209 -4.89 6.12 -24.83
CA GLY A 209 -5.47 6.99 -23.79
C GLY A 209 -4.62 8.21 -23.38
N VAL A 210 -3.35 8.23 -23.76
CA VAL A 210 -2.40 9.33 -23.51
C VAL A 210 -1.56 9.61 -24.76
N SER A 211 -0.93 10.76 -24.82
CA SER A 211 0.03 11.07 -25.89
C SER A 211 1.18 10.07 -25.89
N ARG A 212 1.56 9.62 -27.08
CA ARG A 212 2.68 8.70 -27.24
C ARG A 212 3.99 9.38 -26.86
N ASP A 213 4.69 8.82 -25.88
CA ASP A 213 6.02 9.26 -25.46
C ASP A 213 6.86 8.04 -25.04
N ARG A 214 7.67 7.56 -25.98
CA ARG A 214 8.53 6.39 -25.77
C ARG A 214 9.68 6.67 -24.80
N SER A 215 10.16 7.92 -24.77
CA SER A 215 11.24 8.29 -23.85
C SER A 215 10.76 8.30 -22.40
N ALA A 216 9.60 8.91 -22.13
CA ALA A 216 8.98 8.86 -20.80
C ALA A 216 8.59 7.43 -20.40
N ALA A 217 8.07 6.63 -21.33
CA ALA A 217 7.78 5.22 -21.10
C ALA A 217 9.02 4.41 -20.67
N ALA A 218 10.17 4.63 -21.35
CA ALA A 218 11.43 4.00 -20.99
C ALA A 218 11.88 4.34 -19.55
N GLN A 219 11.63 5.58 -19.12
CA GLN A 219 11.93 6.01 -17.75
C GLN A 219 11.04 5.29 -16.73
N TRP A 220 9.75 5.11 -17.00
CA TRP A 220 8.85 4.35 -16.13
C TRP A 220 9.22 2.87 -16.08
N PHE A 221 9.54 2.24 -17.22
CA PHE A 221 10.06 0.87 -17.22
C PHE A 221 11.34 0.76 -16.41
N ARG A 222 12.26 1.73 -16.51
CA ARG A 222 13.50 1.75 -15.72
C ARG A 222 13.22 1.83 -14.21
N LYS A 223 12.29 2.70 -13.79
CA LYS A 223 11.89 2.78 -12.38
C LYS A 223 11.35 1.44 -11.86
N ALA A 224 10.43 0.82 -12.60
CA ALA A 224 9.88 -0.48 -12.23
C ALA A 224 10.93 -1.62 -12.25
N ALA A 225 11.85 -1.59 -13.23
CA ALA A 225 12.94 -2.56 -13.35
C ALA A 225 13.92 -2.50 -12.17
N LEU A 226 14.24 -1.29 -11.71
CA LEU A 226 15.07 -1.06 -10.51
C LEU A 226 14.41 -1.61 -9.23
N LYS A 227 13.07 -1.67 -9.19
CA LYS A 227 12.30 -2.31 -8.11
C LYS A 227 12.23 -3.84 -8.24
N GLY A 228 12.90 -4.43 -9.22
CA GLY A 228 12.92 -5.87 -9.43
C GLY A 228 11.75 -6.41 -10.26
N ASN A 229 10.92 -5.56 -10.88
CA ASN A 229 9.83 -6.04 -11.72
C ASN A 229 10.38 -6.69 -12.99
N ALA A 230 10.24 -8.02 -13.11
CA ALA A 230 10.80 -8.80 -14.22
C ALA A 230 10.24 -8.39 -15.59
N VAL A 231 8.95 -8.04 -15.66
CA VAL A 231 8.32 -7.58 -16.91
C VAL A 231 8.94 -6.25 -17.36
N ALA A 232 9.14 -5.33 -16.42
CA ALA A 232 9.79 -4.05 -16.71
C ALA A 232 11.25 -4.23 -17.15
N GLN A 233 11.99 -5.13 -16.51
CA GLN A 233 13.38 -5.48 -16.89
C GLN A 233 13.43 -6.00 -18.33
N ASN A 234 12.55 -6.93 -18.68
CA ASN A 234 12.43 -7.46 -20.03
C ASN A 234 12.08 -6.36 -21.05
N ARG A 235 11.05 -5.54 -20.77
CA ARG A 235 10.63 -4.45 -21.65
C ARG A 235 11.74 -3.43 -21.85
N LEU A 236 12.47 -3.08 -20.80
CA LEU A 236 13.59 -2.14 -20.86
C LEU A 236 14.75 -2.71 -21.70
N ALA A 237 15.03 -4.02 -21.61
CA ALA A 237 16.03 -4.67 -22.45
C ALA A 237 15.68 -4.53 -23.94
N HIS A 238 14.42 -4.77 -24.32
CA HIS A 238 13.99 -4.56 -25.72
C HIS A 238 14.10 -3.10 -26.18
N ILE A 239 13.69 -2.16 -25.33
CA ILE A 239 13.73 -0.73 -25.62
C ILE A 239 15.17 -0.29 -25.89
N LEU A 240 16.09 -0.69 -25.03
CA LEU A 240 17.53 -0.37 -25.14
C LEU A 240 18.20 -1.09 -26.31
N ALA A 241 17.84 -2.34 -26.58
CA ALA A 241 18.41 -3.08 -27.71
C ALA A 241 18.04 -2.45 -29.07
N GLN A 242 16.82 -1.92 -29.17
CA GLN A 242 16.28 -1.39 -30.44
C GLN A 242 16.33 0.14 -30.54
N GLY A 243 16.74 0.86 -29.48
CA GLY A 243 16.77 2.32 -29.47
C GLY A 243 15.37 2.96 -29.56
N LEU A 244 14.37 2.36 -28.89
CA LEU A 244 12.99 2.81 -28.99
C LEU A 244 12.68 3.97 -28.05
N GLY A 245 12.90 5.19 -28.51
CA GLY A 245 12.69 6.43 -27.74
C GLY A 245 13.86 6.79 -26.81
N VAL A 246 14.90 6.01 -26.82
CA VAL A 246 16.19 6.24 -26.16
C VAL A 246 17.32 5.81 -27.08
N GLU A 247 18.54 6.24 -26.82
CA GLU A 247 19.71 5.73 -27.56
C GLU A 247 19.88 4.23 -27.30
N ALA A 248 20.23 3.48 -28.37
CA ALA A 248 20.46 2.05 -28.27
C ALA A 248 21.68 1.75 -27.40
N ASN A 249 21.54 0.83 -26.45
CA ASN A 249 22.59 0.41 -25.56
C ASN A 249 22.52 -1.10 -25.32
N ILE A 250 23.27 -1.84 -26.15
CA ILE A 250 23.28 -3.30 -26.13
C ILE A 250 23.86 -3.84 -24.82
N ALA A 251 24.89 -3.18 -24.26
CA ALA A 251 25.50 -3.62 -23.01
C ALA A 251 24.46 -3.57 -21.86
N GLU A 252 23.78 -2.45 -21.69
CA GLU A 252 22.75 -2.30 -20.68
C GLU A 252 21.53 -3.20 -20.96
N ALA A 253 21.14 -3.39 -22.22
CA ALA A 253 20.07 -4.30 -22.61
C ALA A 253 20.34 -5.74 -22.15
N ARG A 254 21.59 -6.22 -22.27
CA ARG A 254 22.03 -7.54 -21.77
C ARG A 254 21.88 -7.66 -20.26
N GLU A 255 22.31 -6.62 -19.52
CA GLU A 255 22.19 -6.61 -18.05
C GLU A 255 20.74 -6.75 -17.60
N TRP A 256 19.83 -6.01 -18.23
CA TRP A 256 18.40 -6.06 -17.90
C TRP A 256 17.76 -7.38 -18.31
N ARG A 257 18.13 -7.95 -19.46
CA ARG A 257 17.71 -9.30 -19.85
C ARG A 257 18.15 -10.33 -18.81
N ASP A 258 19.41 -10.29 -18.37
CA ASP A 258 19.93 -11.27 -17.42
C ASP A 258 19.26 -11.16 -16.05
N LYS A 259 18.95 -9.94 -15.59
CA LYS A 259 18.11 -9.69 -14.39
C LYS A 259 16.70 -10.25 -14.54
N SER A 260 16.06 -10.03 -15.69
CA SER A 260 14.74 -10.57 -16.00
C SER A 260 14.73 -12.10 -15.97
N ARG A 261 15.75 -12.74 -16.54
CA ARG A 261 15.93 -14.19 -16.51
C ARG A 261 16.15 -14.72 -15.09
N ALA A 262 16.98 -14.06 -14.31
CA ALA A 262 17.20 -14.40 -12.91
C ALA A 262 15.90 -14.29 -12.08
N ALA A 263 14.99 -13.39 -12.46
CA ALA A 263 13.67 -13.24 -11.89
C ALA A 263 12.61 -14.21 -12.48
N GLY A 264 13.01 -15.16 -13.32
CA GLY A 264 12.15 -16.21 -13.87
C GLY A 264 11.46 -15.87 -15.20
N LEU A 265 11.67 -14.67 -15.77
CA LEU A 265 11.09 -14.29 -17.06
C LEU A 265 12.14 -14.51 -18.17
N ASN A 266 12.05 -15.63 -18.89
CA ASN A 266 12.89 -15.92 -20.04
C ASN A 266 12.22 -15.50 -21.34
N ASP A 267 12.93 -14.67 -22.13
CA ASP A 267 12.47 -14.19 -23.44
C ASP A 267 13.51 -14.58 -24.50
N PRO A 268 13.23 -15.62 -25.32
CA PRO A 268 14.15 -16.06 -26.36
C PRO A 268 14.50 -15.00 -27.40
N SER A 269 13.63 -14.02 -27.63
CA SER A 269 13.88 -12.95 -28.63
C SER A 269 15.06 -12.04 -28.24
N LEU A 270 15.48 -12.07 -26.97
CA LEU A 270 16.66 -11.37 -26.47
C LEU A 270 17.94 -12.22 -26.48
N ASP A 271 17.87 -13.49 -26.93
CA ASP A 271 19.05 -14.38 -26.94
C ASP A 271 20.13 -13.92 -27.92
N GLU A 272 19.73 -13.27 -29.02
CA GLU A 272 20.65 -12.72 -30.02
C GLU A 272 21.54 -11.60 -29.46
N LEU A 273 21.22 -11.03 -28.30
CA LEU A 273 22.08 -10.05 -27.65
C LEU A 273 23.41 -10.65 -27.14
N GLY A 274 23.53 -12.00 -27.12
CA GLY A 274 24.72 -12.71 -26.59
C GLY A 274 24.84 -12.61 -25.04
N ALA A 275 25.92 -13.15 -24.47
CA ALA A 275 26.17 -13.08 -23.04
C ALA A 275 26.63 -11.67 -22.61
N SER A 276 26.29 -11.27 -21.38
CA SER A 276 26.86 -10.05 -20.78
C SER A 276 28.36 -10.24 -20.57
N GLU A 277 29.17 -9.22 -20.86
CA GLU A 277 30.58 -9.28 -20.50
C GLU A 277 30.72 -9.38 -18.97
N PRO A 278 31.59 -10.23 -18.44
CA PRO A 278 31.85 -10.28 -17.01
C PRO A 278 32.34 -8.90 -16.55
N ALA A 279 31.82 -8.43 -15.42
CA ALA A 279 32.23 -7.14 -14.85
C ALA A 279 33.77 -7.11 -14.73
N LYS A 280 34.40 -6.11 -15.34
CA LYS A 280 35.84 -5.91 -15.17
C LYS A 280 36.12 -5.77 -13.68
N PRO A 281 37.06 -6.53 -13.12
CA PRO A 281 37.47 -6.36 -11.74
C PRO A 281 37.89 -4.90 -11.54
N ALA A 282 37.36 -4.25 -10.49
CA ALA A 282 37.73 -2.89 -10.15
C ALA A 282 39.24 -2.83 -10.04
N ALA A 283 39.89 -2.00 -10.88
CA ALA A 283 41.30 -1.77 -10.81
C ALA A 283 41.63 -1.27 -9.41
N GLY A 284 42.27 -2.10 -8.60
CA GLY A 284 42.71 -1.73 -7.28
C GLY A 284 43.63 -0.52 -7.39
N LYS A 285 43.30 0.51 -6.63
CA LYS A 285 44.21 1.60 -6.29
C LYS A 285 44.82 1.32 -4.94
#